data_d70a9dbf4da6bb13b1aa673c379562ac
#
_entry.id   d70a9dbf4da6bb13b1aa673c379562ac
#
_cell.length_a   1.000
_cell.length_b   1.000
_cell.length_c   1.000
_cell.angle_alpha   90.00
_cell.angle_beta   90.00
_cell.angle_gamma   90.00
#
_symmetry.space_group_name_H-M   'P 1'
#
loop_
_entity.id
_entity.type
_entity.pdbx_description
1 polymer ?
#
loop_
_entity_poly.entity_id
_entity_poly.type
_entity_poly.pdbx_seq_one_letter_code
_entity_poly.pdbx_strand_id
1 'polypeptide(L)'
;GCPVCVTPVGFIDEAIWLALEKGVTICTFGDLVRVPGTKMSLAGAREKGAKIRIVYSPADAEKYASKHPEEQVVFLSVGFETTTPAECLSVKKAKKDGLMNYSLLMANKTMPQAYEALKGSADIFLYPGHVNAITGTELCEKLTEEGVSGVVAGFTAKELLTALAVALVKFQEGKPFFVNCYPRVVKAEGSREAQQLTDEMTKACDSEWRGLGMIPGSGVCLKEDWSAFDARKKYDIPPIQGKANPACRCGDVLQGKCKPSDCKVFGKVCTPQHPVGACMVSNEGACAAYYAYGDNK
;
A
#
# COMPACT_ATOMS: atom_id res chain seq x y z
N GLY A 1 -2.77 -5.73 7.60
CA GLY A 1 -1.93 -4.62 7.18
C GLY A 1 -2.57 -3.81 6.06
N CYS A 2 -1.99 -2.69 5.74
CA CYS A 2 -2.46 -1.77 4.71
C CYS A 2 -1.27 -1.39 3.80
N PRO A 3 -1.48 -0.70 2.66
CA PRO A 3 -0.39 -0.27 1.79
C PRO A 3 0.69 0.54 2.53
N VAL A 4 0.29 1.40 3.46
CA VAL A 4 1.21 2.18 4.30
C VAL A 4 2.10 1.29 5.17
N CYS A 5 1.54 0.20 5.73
CA CYS A 5 2.27 -0.73 6.59
C CYS A 5 3.44 -1.41 5.87
N VAL A 6 3.26 -1.68 4.59
CA VAL A 6 4.24 -2.41 3.76
C VAL A 6 5.11 -1.48 2.88
N THR A 7 4.94 -0.15 3.03
CA THR A 7 5.77 0.83 2.32
C THR A 7 7.23 0.76 2.79
N PRO A 8 8.21 0.57 1.88
CA PRO A 8 9.62 0.48 2.23
C PRO A 8 10.15 1.76 2.90
N VAL A 9 11.16 1.60 3.75
CA VAL A 9 11.83 2.75 4.37
C VAL A 9 12.52 3.60 3.30
N GLY A 10 13.17 2.96 2.34
CA GLY A 10 13.86 3.63 1.24
C GLY A 10 12.94 4.52 0.40
N PHE A 11 11.68 4.12 0.20
CA PHE A 11 10.69 4.96 -0.49
C PHE A 11 10.40 6.28 0.24
N ILE A 12 10.33 6.24 1.58
CA ILE A 12 10.16 7.47 2.37
C ILE A 12 11.42 8.34 2.28
N ASP A 13 12.59 7.72 2.28
CA ASP A 13 13.86 8.43 2.12
C ASP A 13 14.02 9.05 0.71
N GLU A 14 13.55 8.37 -0.36
CA GLU A 14 13.47 8.92 -1.73
C GLU A 14 12.58 10.18 -1.77
N ALA A 15 11.41 10.10 -1.13
CA ALA A 15 10.48 11.24 -1.06
C ALA A 15 11.09 12.43 -0.28
N ILE A 16 11.80 12.16 0.82
CA ILE A 16 12.50 13.19 1.59
C ILE A 16 13.63 13.80 0.77
N TRP A 17 14.40 12.98 0.05
CA TRP A 17 15.47 13.45 -0.83
C TRP A 17 14.92 14.37 -1.94
N LEU A 18 13.82 13.98 -2.60
CA LEU A 18 13.14 14.82 -3.59
C LEU A 18 12.73 16.19 -3.00
N ALA A 19 12.17 16.18 -1.81
CA ALA A 19 11.68 17.40 -1.18
C ALA A 19 12.83 18.36 -0.76
N LEU A 20 13.91 17.82 -0.17
CA LEU A 20 14.99 18.62 0.40
C LEU A 20 16.08 18.96 -0.63
N GLU A 21 16.46 18.02 -1.50
CA GLU A 21 17.58 18.23 -2.44
C GLU A 21 17.10 18.79 -3.79
N LYS A 22 15.88 18.48 -4.22
CA LYS A 22 15.33 18.96 -5.49
C LYS A 22 14.30 20.07 -5.31
N GLY A 23 13.90 20.38 -4.08
CA GLY A 23 12.90 21.40 -3.79
C GLY A 23 11.49 21.08 -4.33
N VAL A 24 11.24 19.80 -4.60
CA VAL A 24 9.96 19.32 -5.14
C VAL A 24 8.87 19.41 -4.07
N THR A 25 7.68 19.82 -4.46
CA THR A 25 6.49 19.73 -3.61
C THR A 25 5.98 18.29 -3.61
N ILE A 26 6.06 17.63 -2.46
CA ILE A 26 5.54 16.28 -2.27
C ILE A 26 4.06 16.35 -1.90
N CYS A 27 3.20 15.76 -2.73
CA CYS A 27 1.80 15.53 -2.43
C CYS A 27 1.61 14.08 -1.96
N THR A 28 0.90 13.88 -0.85
CA THR A 28 0.77 12.55 -0.24
C THR A 28 -0.51 12.40 0.58
N PHE A 29 -0.95 11.16 0.79
CA PHE A 29 -1.97 10.85 1.78
C PHE A 29 -1.47 11.14 3.21
N GLY A 30 -2.40 11.52 4.10
CA GLY A 30 -2.05 11.98 5.44
C GLY A 30 -1.25 10.99 6.27
N ASP A 31 -1.55 9.71 6.17
CA ASP A 31 -0.86 8.66 6.93
C ASP A 31 0.64 8.59 6.60
N LEU A 32 1.01 8.75 5.32
CA LEU A 32 2.41 8.68 4.90
C LEU A 32 3.30 9.76 5.53
N VAL A 33 2.73 10.88 5.92
CA VAL A 33 3.49 12.01 6.52
C VAL A 33 4.24 11.59 7.79
N ARG A 34 3.68 10.64 8.55
CA ARG A 34 4.25 10.16 9.82
C ARG A 34 5.03 8.86 9.71
N VAL A 35 5.03 8.21 8.52
CA VAL A 35 5.79 6.97 8.33
C VAL A 35 7.29 7.24 8.49
N PRO A 36 7.99 6.50 9.36
CA PRO A 36 9.40 6.72 9.57
C PRO A 36 10.23 6.23 8.38
N GLY A 37 11.07 7.12 7.86
CA GLY A 37 12.23 6.81 7.02
C GLY A 37 13.42 6.38 7.88
N THR A 38 14.62 6.37 7.30
CA THR A 38 15.86 6.00 8.01
C THR A 38 16.22 7.00 9.11
N LYS A 39 16.13 8.28 8.84
CA LYS A 39 16.53 9.36 9.76
C LYS A 39 15.34 10.16 10.30
N MET A 40 14.31 10.33 9.49
CA MET A 40 13.14 11.15 9.82
C MET A 40 11.94 10.71 9.00
N SER A 41 10.76 11.25 9.31
CA SER A 41 9.54 11.16 8.50
C SER A 41 9.39 12.38 7.59
N LEU A 42 8.38 12.39 6.73
CA LEU A 42 8.01 13.59 5.95
C LEU A 42 7.59 14.76 6.86
N ALA A 43 7.01 14.48 8.04
CA ALA A 43 6.74 15.51 9.04
C ALA A 43 8.04 16.19 9.50
N GLY A 44 9.07 15.40 9.84
CA GLY A 44 10.39 15.94 10.21
C GLY A 44 11.10 16.66 9.06
N ALA A 45 10.88 16.22 7.82
CA ALA A 45 11.39 16.93 6.64
C ALA A 45 10.71 18.31 6.45
N ARG A 46 9.40 18.40 6.75
CA ARG A 46 8.66 19.67 6.72
C ARG A 46 9.25 20.70 7.69
N GLU A 47 9.65 20.28 8.88
CA GLU A 47 10.32 21.13 9.88
C GLU A 47 11.67 21.66 9.36
N LYS A 48 12.28 20.97 8.40
CA LYS A 48 13.51 21.40 7.69
C LYS A 48 13.26 22.17 6.41
N GLY A 49 12.01 22.60 6.17
CA GLY A 49 11.66 23.42 5.02
C GLY A 49 11.17 22.64 3.80
N ALA A 50 11.00 21.32 3.87
CA ALA A 50 10.42 20.53 2.79
C ALA A 50 8.95 20.93 2.52
N LYS A 51 8.59 21.06 1.26
CA LYS A 51 7.22 21.34 0.83
C LYS A 51 6.42 20.03 0.81
N ILE A 52 5.65 19.75 1.85
CA ILE A 52 4.82 18.55 1.98
C ILE A 52 3.35 18.96 2.04
N ARG A 53 2.56 18.46 1.11
CA ARG A 53 1.13 18.74 0.98
C ARG A 53 0.30 17.46 1.16
N ILE A 54 -0.64 17.49 2.09
CA ILE A 54 -1.61 16.42 2.26
C ILE A 54 -2.73 16.60 1.24
N VAL A 55 -3.04 15.53 0.52
CA VAL A 55 -4.13 15.45 -0.46
C VAL A 55 -4.97 14.20 -0.21
N TYR A 56 -6.18 14.19 -0.75
CA TYR A 56 -7.12 13.06 -0.59
C TYR A 56 -7.20 12.17 -1.82
N SER A 57 -6.64 12.64 -2.94
CA SER A 57 -6.62 11.88 -4.20
C SER A 57 -5.43 12.29 -5.07
N PRO A 58 -4.99 11.43 -6.01
CA PRO A 58 -4.01 11.82 -7.04
C PRO A 58 -4.52 12.97 -7.92
N ALA A 59 -5.84 13.08 -8.12
CA ALA A 59 -6.44 14.20 -8.86
C ALA A 59 -6.26 15.55 -8.15
N ASP A 60 -6.23 15.58 -6.81
CA ASP A 60 -5.94 16.81 -6.07
C ASP A 60 -4.49 17.26 -6.28
N ALA A 61 -3.55 16.33 -6.35
CA ALA A 61 -2.15 16.62 -6.63
C ALA A 61 -1.95 17.12 -8.08
N GLU A 62 -2.61 16.48 -9.05
CA GLU A 62 -2.62 16.93 -10.45
C GLU A 62 -3.20 18.35 -10.58
N LYS A 63 -4.35 18.61 -9.96
CA LYS A 63 -4.98 19.92 -9.92
C LYS A 63 -4.10 20.98 -9.24
N TYR A 64 -3.35 20.58 -8.21
CA TYR A 64 -2.38 21.49 -7.57
C TYR A 64 -1.26 21.84 -8.54
N ALA A 65 -0.67 20.85 -9.22
CA ALA A 65 0.37 21.07 -10.23
C ALA A 65 -0.10 21.99 -11.36
N SER A 66 -1.34 21.82 -11.83
CA SER A 66 -1.95 22.69 -12.84
C SER A 66 -2.08 24.16 -12.41
N LYS A 67 -2.30 24.41 -11.11
CA LYS A 67 -2.44 25.76 -10.55
C LYS A 67 -1.11 26.41 -10.17
N HIS A 68 -0.05 25.61 -10.08
CA HIS A 68 1.29 26.03 -9.66
C HIS A 68 2.34 25.59 -10.68
N PRO A 69 2.31 26.14 -11.91
CA PRO A 69 3.23 25.74 -12.98
C PRO A 69 4.70 26.00 -12.65
N GLU A 70 4.98 26.89 -11.71
CA GLU A 70 6.31 27.20 -11.18
C GLU A 70 6.85 26.15 -10.22
N GLU A 71 6.01 25.27 -9.69
CA GLU A 71 6.41 24.21 -8.75
C GLU A 71 6.50 22.86 -9.46
N GLN A 72 7.52 22.08 -9.13
CA GLN A 72 7.55 20.66 -9.48
C GLN A 72 6.80 19.87 -8.42
N VAL A 73 5.85 19.04 -8.84
CA VAL A 73 4.95 18.30 -7.95
C VAL A 73 5.13 16.81 -8.14
N VAL A 74 5.40 16.10 -7.06
CA VAL A 74 5.46 14.64 -7.03
C VAL A 74 4.38 14.09 -6.10
N PHE A 75 3.52 13.24 -6.63
CA PHE A 75 2.57 12.48 -5.82
C PHE A 75 3.18 11.16 -5.37
N LEU A 76 3.11 10.85 -4.07
CA LEU A 76 3.52 9.58 -3.52
C LEU A 76 2.44 8.52 -3.77
N SER A 77 2.68 7.70 -4.76
CA SER A 77 1.77 6.66 -5.23
C SER A 77 1.95 5.41 -4.38
N VAL A 78 1.12 5.27 -3.36
CA VAL A 78 1.12 4.14 -2.41
C VAL A 78 -0.28 3.55 -2.33
N GLY A 79 -0.42 2.32 -2.75
CA GLY A 79 -1.71 1.64 -2.81
C GLY A 79 -1.59 0.18 -3.19
N PHE A 80 -2.73 -0.46 -3.25
CA PHE A 80 -2.92 -1.75 -3.90
C PHE A 80 -3.69 -1.53 -5.21
N GLU A 81 -4.25 -2.59 -5.78
CA GLU A 81 -5.01 -2.56 -7.03
C GLU A 81 -6.16 -1.54 -7.03
N THR A 82 -6.69 -1.21 -5.86
CA THR A 82 -7.77 -0.22 -5.69
C THR A 82 -7.35 1.21 -5.97
N THR A 83 -6.08 1.55 -5.79
CA THR A 83 -5.57 2.92 -5.87
C THR A 83 -4.92 3.21 -7.23
N THR A 84 -4.24 2.22 -7.79
CA THR A 84 -3.48 2.35 -9.05
C THR A 84 -4.29 2.92 -10.23
N PRO A 85 -5.57 2.54 -10.46
CA PRO A 85 -6.35 3.11 -11.56
C PRO A 85 -6.56 4.62 -11.45
N ALA A 86 -6.79 5.15 -10.23
CA ALA A 86 -6.96 6.59 -10.02
C ALA A 86 -5.65 7.37 -10.28
N GLU A 87 -4.52 6.78 -9.95
CA GLU A 87 -3.19 7.33 -10.21
C GLU A 87 -2.89 7.34 -11.72
N CYS A 88 -3.19 6.24 -12.42
CA CYS A 88 -3.11 6.18 -13.86
C CYS A 88 -3.99 7.25 -14.53
N LEU A 89 -5.22 7.42 -14.05
CA LEU A 89 -6.13 8.44 -14.57
C LEU A 89 -5.57 9.85 -14.39
N SER A 90 -4.94 10.15 -13.25
CA SER A 90 -4.32 11.45 -13.00
C SER A 90 -3.16 11.75 -13.95
N VAL A 91 -2.33 10.75 -14.24
CA VAL A 91 -1.23 10.86 -15.23
C VAL A 91 -1.78 11.02 -16.65
N LYS A 92 -2.80 10.24 -17.02
CA LYS A 92 -3.46 10.34 -18.34
C LYS A 92 -4.03 11.74 -18.56
N LYS A 93 -4.65 12.30 -17.52
CA LYS A 93 -5.16 13.67 -17.54
C LYS A 93 -4.03 14.70 -17.62
N ALA A 94 -2.99 14.58 -16.79
CA ALA A 94 -1.83 15.46 -16.83
C ALA A 94 -1.17 15.48 -18.21
N LYS A 95 -1.01 14.33 -18.87
CA LYS A 95 -0.50 14.23 -20.24
C LYS A 95 -1.39 14.96 -21.23
N LYS A 96 -2.72 14.76 -21.13
CA LYS A 96 -3.71 15.43 -22.01
C LYS A 96 -3.66 16.94 -21.85
N ASP A 97 -3.49 17.44 -20.62
CA ASP A 97 -3.48 18.86 -20.28
C ASP A 97 -2.06 19.50 -20.45
N GLY A 98 -1.07 18.73 -20.91
CA GLY A 98 0.30 19.19 -21.15
C GLY A 98 1.08 19.55 -19.88
N LEU A 99 0.70 18.98 -18.72
CA LEU A 99 1.39 19.26 -17.45
C LEU A 99 2.74 18.54 -17.39
N MET A 100 3.83 19.30 -17.46
CA MET A 100 5.19 18.78 -17.37
C MET A 100 5.76 18.82 -15.95
N ASN A 101 5.07 19.47 -15.03
CA ASN A 101 5.50 19.66 -13.64
C ASN A 101 4.86 18.66 -12.66
N TYR A 102 4.11 17.66 -13.14
CA TYR A 102 3.50 16.58 -12.35
C TYR A 102 4.21 15.25 -12.59
N SER A 103 4.39 14.46 -11.56
CA SER A 103 4.91 13.09 -11.67
C SER A 103 4.53 12.23 -10.45
N LEU A 104 4.69 10.90 -10.59
CA LEU A 104 4.44 9.91 -9.53
C LEU A 104 5.76 9.33 -9.04
N LEU A 105 5.92 9.23 -7.73
CA LEU A 105 6.87 8.32 -7.11
C LEU A 105 6.09 7.06 -6.71
N MET A 106 6.27 5.96 -7.47
CA MET A 106 5.44 4.77 -7.32
C MET A 106 6.02 3.76 -6.32
N ALA A 107 5.15 3.27 -5.43
CA ALA A 107 5.39 2.12 -4.55
C ALA A 107 4.14 1.25 -4.42
N ASN A 108 3.25 1.31 -5.42
CA ASN A 108 2.07 0.45 -5.47
C ASN A 108 2.47 -1.01 -5.51
N LYS A 109 1.63 -1.83 -4.91
CA LYS A 109 1.84 -3.26 -4.77
C LYS A 109 0.62 -4.02 -5.26
N THR A 110 0.86 -5.27 -5.66
CA THR A 110 -0.19 -6.18 -6.11
C THR A 110 -0.26 -7.39 -5.19
N MET A 111 -1.48 -7.82 -4.89
CA MET A 111 -1.72 -8.87 -3.91
C MET A 111 -1.39 -10.29 -4.37
N PRO A 112 -1.45 -10.65 -5.67
CA PRO A 112 -1.19 -12.02 -6.11
C PRO A 112 0.11 -12.63 -5.55
N GLN A 113 1.23 -11.96 -5.77
CA GLN A 113 2.55 -12.43 -5.34
C GLN A 113 2.72 -12.39 -3.82
N ALA A 114 1.98 -11.49 -3.15
CA ALA A 114 1.97 -11.45 -1.69
C ALA A 114 1.23 -12.67 -1.10
N TYR A 115 0.13 -13.10 -1.71
CA TYR A 115 -0.56 -14.34 -1.28
C TYR A 115 0.34 -15.55 -1.47
N GLU A 116 1.05 -15.65 -2.59
CA GLU A 116 2.05 -16.69 -2.81
C GLU A 116 3.15 -16.69 -1.73
N ALA A 117 3.72 -15.53 -1.44
CA ALA A 117 4.76 -15.37 -0.43
C ALA A 117 4.30 -15.67 1.00
N LEU A 118 2.99 -15.61 1.25
CA LEU A 118 2.38 -15.85 2.55
C LEU A 118 1.71 -17.24 2.67
N LYS A 119 1.81 -18.10 1.65
CA LYS A 119 1.32 -19.49 1.74
C LYS A 119 1.88 -20.18 2.98
N GLY A 120 1.01 -20.89 3.71
CA GLY A 120 1.37 -21.58 4.94
C GLY A 120 1.57 -20.71 6.18
N SER A 121 1.39 -19.37 6.06
CA SER A 121 1.45 -18.48 7.22
C SER A 121 0.14 -18.39 8.01
N ALA A 122 -0.96 -18.84 7.42
CA ALA A 122 -2.29 -18.89 8.00
C ALA A 122 -3.10 -20.04 7.41
N ASP A 123 -4.06 -20.57 8.18
CA ASP A 123 -4.96 -21.63 7.74
C ASP A 123 -6.02 -21.13 6.78
N ILE A 124 -6.45 -19.87 6.93
CA ILE A 124 -7.49 -19.23 6.13
C ILE A 124 -7.10 -17.79 5.84
N PHE A 125 -7.24 -17.36 4.59
CA PHE A 125 -7.10 -15.96 4.22
C PHE A 125 -8.46 -15.24 4.20
N LEU A 126 -8.50 -14.06 4.78
CA LEU A 126 -9.58 -13.09 4.53
C LEU A 126 -9.12 -12.15 3.40
N TYR A 127 -9.58 -12.42 2.19
CA TYR A 127 -9.24 -11.59 1.02
C TYR A 127 -9.96 -10.24 1.10
N PRO A 128 -9.24 -9.12 0.87
CA PRO A 128 -9.82 -7.80 0.95
C PRO A 128 -10.78 -7.55 -0.24
N GLY A 129 -12.07 -7.42 0.05
CA GLY A 129 -13.11 -7.33 -0.98
C GLY A 129 -12.93 -6.17 -1.95
N HIS A 130 -12.34 -5.05 -1.52
CA HIS A 130 -12.07 -3.94 -2.44
C HIS A 130 -10.98 -4.27 -3.49
N VAL A 131 -9.96 -5.06 -3.14
CA VAL A 131 -8.99 -5.58 -4.12
C VAL A 131 -9.70 -6.49 -5.12
N ASN A 132 -10.49 -7.45 -4.62
CA ASN A 132 -11.23 -8.37 -5.49
C ASN A 132 -12.32 -7.67 -6.32
N ALA A 133 -12.83 -6.51 -5.90
CA ALA A 133 -13.71 -5.69 -6.74
C ALA A 133 -12.99 -5.20 -8.01
N ILE A 134 -11.69 -5.02 -7.97
CA ILE A 134 -10.86 -4.66 -9.12
C ILE A 134 -10.39 -5.90 -9.88
N THR A 135 -9.81 -6.88 -9.17
CA THR A 135 -9.11 -8.02 -9.79
C THR A 135 -10.02 -9.21 -10.15
N GLY A 136 -11.22 -9.29 -9.54
CA GLY A 136 -12.09 -10.47 -9.66
C GLY A 136 -11.73 -11.59 -8.69
N THR A 137 -12.20 -12.80 -8.94
CA THR A 137 -12.05 -13.96 -8.06
C THR A 137 -11.12 -15.07 -8.59
N GLU A 138 -10.75 -15.03 -9.85
CA GLU A 138 -9.98 -16.08 -10.54
C GLU A 138 -8.71 -16.49 -9.77
N LEU A 139 -7.96 -15.50 -9.27
CA LEU A 139 -6.76 -15.79 -8.49
C LEU A 139 -7.06 -16.56 -7.20
N CYS A 140 -8.11 -16.16 -6.48
CA CYS A 140 -8.49 -16.82 -5.23
C CYS A 140 -8.92 -18.28 -5.46
N GLU A 141 -9.58 -18.54 -6.59
CA GLU A 141 -9.96 -19.87 -7.03
C GLU A 141 -8.73 -20.72 -7.36
N LYS A 142 -7.76 -20.19 -8.11
CA LYS A 142 -6.46 -20.85 -8.37
C LYS A 142 -5.69 -21.17 -7.09
N LEU A 143 -5.61 -20.24 -6.16
CA LEU A 143 -4.97 -20.48 -4.86
C LEU A 143 -5.64 -21.62 -4.09
N THR A 144 -6.95 -21.80 -4.25
CA THR A 144 -7.68 -22.91 -3.63
C THR A 144 -7.32 -24.24 -4.25
N GLU A 145 -7.13 -24.31 -5.57
CA GLU A 145 -6.61 -25.51 -6.26
C GLU A 145 -5.23 -25.92 -5.74
N GLU A 146 -4.44 -24.93 -5.26
CA GLU A 146 -3.12 -25.13 -4.65
C GLU A 146 -3.15 -25.35 -3.14
N GLY A 147 -4.34 -25.57 -2.57
CA GLY A 147 -4.52 -25.91 -1.16
C GLY A 147 -4.73 -24.73 -0.21
N VAL A 148 -4.87 -23.48 -0.72
CA VAL A 148 -5.10 -22.30 0.12
C VAL A 148 -6.58 -22.09 0.33
N SER A 149 -7.00 -21.99 1.59
CA SER A 149 -8.39 -21.64 1.93
C SER A 149 -8.58 -20.15 2.11
N GLY A 150 -9.71 -19.61 1.64
CA GLY A 150 -10.00 -18.21 1.85
C GLY A 150 -11.42 -17.77 1.54
N VAL A 151 -11.77 -16.62 2.09
CA VAL A 151 -13.06 -15.96 1.85
C VAL A 151 -12.84 -14.51 1.50
N VAL A 152 -13.58 -14.00 0.52
CA VAL A 152 -13.62 -12.55 0.25
C VAL A 152 -14.58 -11.91 1.24
N ALA A 153 -14.09 -10.91 1.98
CA ALA A 153 -14.88 -10.19 2.97
C ALA A 153 -15.12 -8.72 2.56
N GLY A 154 -16.31 -8.19 2.90
CA GLY A 154 -16.55 -6.76 2.93
C GLY A 154 -16.01 -6.11 4.20
N PHE A 155 -16.32 -4.85 4.43
CA PHE A 155 -15.66 -4.03 5.47
C PHE A 155 -16.60 -3.57 6.59
N THR A 156 -17.89 -3.89 6.52
CA THR A 156 -18.81 -3.64 7.63
C THR A 156 -18.72 -4.77 8.67
N ALA A 157 -19.07 -4.51 9.92
CA ALA A 157 -19.07 -5.51 10.98
C ALA A 157 -19.89 -6.76 10.59
N LYS A 158 -21.06 -6.57 9.96
CA LYS A 158 -21.91 -7.66 9.48
C LYS A 158 -21.20 -8.51 8.42
N GLU A 159 -20.56 -7.87 7.43
CA GLU A 159 -19.86 -8.57 6.34
C GLU A 159 -18.66 -9.35 6.87
N LEU A 160 -17.88 -8.75 7.79
CA LEU A 160 -16.74 -9.42 8.41
C LEU A 160 -17.17 -10.61 9.26
N LEU A 161 -18.19 -10.45 10.10
CA LEU A 161 -18.71 -11.56 10.93
C LEU A 161 -19.29 -12.67 10.06
N THR A 162 -20.00 -12.33 8.98
CA THR A 162 -20.50 -13.33 8.02
C THR A 162 -19.37 -14.10 7.38
N ALA A 163 -18.34 -13.38 6.88
CA ALA A 163 -17.17 -14.03 6.27
C ALA A 163 -16.42 -14.95 7.25
N LEU A 164 -16.24 -14.51 8.50
CA LEU A 164 -15.62 -15.33 9.54
C LEU A 164 -16.46 -16.58 9.86
N ALA A 165 -17.77 -16.44 10.00
CA ALA A 165 -18.65 -17.58 10.26
C ALA A 165 -18.59 -18.61 9.10
N VAL A 166 -18.68 -18.14 7.86
CA VAL A 166 -18.56 -19.00 6.68
C VAL A 166 -17.19 -19.69 6.64
N ALA A 167 -16.10 -18.94 6.89
CA ALA A 167 -14.75 -19.47 6.92
C ALA A 167 -14.60 -20.60 7.93
N LEU A 168 -15.13 -20.45 9.16
CA LEU A 168 -15.06 -21.46 10.21
C LEU A 168 -15.87 -22.70 9.87
N VAL A 169 -17.09 -22.53 9.34
CA VAL A 169 -17.92 -23.65 8.90
C VAL A 169 -17.25 -24.46 7.80
N LYS A 170 -16.71 -23.76 6.78
CA LYS A 170 -16.01 -24.40 5.67
C LYS A 170 -14.71 -25.08 6.10
N PHE A 171 -14.00 -24.50 7.04
CA PHE A 171 -12.77 -25.10 7.57
C PHE A 171 -13.01 -26.47 8.24
N GLN A 172 -14.16 -26.64 8.88
CA GLN A 172 -14.54 -27.92 9.49
C GLN A 172 -14.76 -29.03 8.46
N GLU A 173 -15.00 -28.71 7.18
CA GLU A 173 -15.15 -29.71 6.11
C GLU A 173 -13.79 -30.34 5.73
N GLY A 174 -12.66 -29.80 6.19
CA GLY A 174 -11.32 -30.39 6.04
C GLY A 174 -10.78 -30.36 4.60
N LYS A 175 -11.34 -29.53 3.74
CA LYS A 175 -10.91 -29.36 2.34
C LYS A 175 -10.63 -27.90 2.05
N PRO A 176 -9.67 -27.58 1.16
CA PRO A 176 -9.48 -26.21 0.68
C PRO A 176 -10.77 -25.64 0.08
N PHE A 177 -11.02 -24.35 0.32
CA PHE A 177 -12.24 -23.69 -0.14
C PHE A 177 -12.01 -22.23 -0.50
N PHE A 178 -12.83 -21.76 -1.42
CA PHE A 178 -13.01 -20.33 -1.72
C PHE A 178 -14.48 -19.95 -1.61
N VAL A 179 -14.79 -18.85 -0.94
CA VAL A 179 -16.15 -18.30 -0.90
C VAL A 179 -16.12 -16.78 -1.03
N ASN A 180 -16.86 -16.28 -2.00
CA ASN A 180 -17.12 -14.84 -2.10
C ASN A 180 -18.28 -14.42 -1.17
N CYS A 181 -17.94 -13.88 0.01
CA CYS A 181 -18.91 -13.36 0.98
C CYS A 181 -19.27 -11.88 0.73
N TYR A 182 -18.84 -11.30 -0.40
CA TYR A 182 -19.09 -9.89 -0.77
C TYR A 182 -19.67 -9.76 -2.20
N PRO A 183 -20.67 -10.60 -2.60
CA PRO A 183 -21.11 -10.71 -3.99
C PRO A 183 -21.82 -9.47 -4.53
N ARG A 184 -22.29 -8.57 -3.65
CA ARG A 184 -22.91 -7.30 -4.06
C ARG A 184 -21.91 -6.35 -4.74
N VAL A 185 -20.61 -6.50 -4.46
CA VAL A 185 -19.54 -5.65 -4.98
C VAL A 185 -18.57 -6.45 -5.85
N VAL A 186 -18.15 -7.63 -5.37
CA VAL A 186 -17.14 -8.45 -6.04
C VAL A 186 -17.80 -9.36 -7.07
N LYS A 187 -17.41 -9.19 -8.33
CA LYS A 187 -17.78 -10.03 -9.47
C LYS A 187 -16.60 -10.91 -9.87
N ALA A 188 -16.87 -12.00 -10.59
CA ALA A 188 -15.82 -12.92 -11.01
C ALA A 188 -14.76 -12.24 -11.88
N GLU A 189 -15.18 -11.38 -12.80
CA GLU A 189 -14.33 -10.65 -13.74
C GLU A 189 -13.66 -9.39 -13.15
N GLY A 190 -14.10 -8.93 -11.97
CA GLY A 190 -13.68 -7.66 -11.37
C GLY A 190 -14.12 -6.43 -12.19
N SER A 191 -13.33 -5.36 -12.13
CA SER A 191 -13.54 -4.13 -12.91
C SER A 191 -12.65 -4.12 -14.14
N ARG A 192 -13.20 -4.51 -15.28
CA ARG A 192 -12.47 -4.53 -16.56
C ARG A 192 -11.90 -3.17 -16.95
N GLU A 193 -12.64 -2.10 -16.69
CA GLU A 193 -12.20 -0.72 -16.99
C GLU A 193 -10.95 -0.36 -16.16
N ALA A 194 -10.95 -0.67 -14.86
CA ALA A 194 -9.80 -0.41 -13.99
C ALA A 194 -8.59 -1.27 -14.37
N GLN A 195 -8.80 -2.54 -14.70
CA GLN A 195 -7.77 -3.46 -15.17
C GLN A 195 -7.17 -2.96 -16.49
N GLN A 196 -7.98 -2.65 -17.50
CA GLN A 196 -7.51 -2.14 -18.79
C GLN A 196 -6.71 -0.86 -18.66
N LEU A 197 -7.16 0.09 -17.83
CA LEU A 197 -6.43 1.34 -17.59
C LEU A 197 -5.06 1.09 -16.94
N THR A 198 -5.03 0.22 -15.94
CA THR A 198 -3.78 -0.17 -15.28
C THR A 198 -2.84 -0.87 -16.25
N ASP A 199 -3.34 -1.84 -17.01
CA ASP A 199 -2.55 -2.59 -18.00
C ASP A 199 -2.06 -1.73 -19.16
N GLU A 200 -2.82 -0.70 -19.57
CA GLU A 200 -2.38 0.26 -20.58
C GLU A 200 -1.12 1.00 -20.13
N MET A 201 -1.08 1.41 -18.87
CA MET A 201 -0.10 2.40 -18.38
C MET A 201 1.04 1.80 -17.57
N THR A 202 0.85 0.64 -16.98
CA THR A 202 1.80 0.04 -16.04
C THR A 202 2.25 -1.34 -16.47
N LYS A 203 3.34 -1.78 -15.88
CA LYS A 203 3.86 -3.15 -15.97
C LYS A 203 4.28 -3.63 -14.58
N ALA A 204 4.26 -4.94 -14.37
CA ALA A 204 4.76 -5.55 -13.15
C ALA A 204 6.27 -5.27 -12.98
N CYS A 205 6.68 -5.08 -11.76
CA CYS A 205 8.08 -4.95 -11.37
C CYS A 205 8.31 -5.56 -9.98
N ASP A 206 9.57 -5.85 -9.67
CA ASP A 206 9.95 -6.30 -8.33
C ASP A 206 9.72 -5.18 -7.32
N SER A 207 9.24 -5.53 -6.14
CA SER A 207 8.97 -4.53 -5.12
C SER A 207 9.38 -5.01 -3.73
N GLU A 208 10.04 -4.12 -3.00
CA GLU A 208 10.32 -4.34 -1.60
C GLU A 208 9.03 -4.10 -0.78
N TRP A 209 8.72 -5.05 0.08
CA TRP A 209 7.64 -4.94 1.07
C TRP A 209 8.26 -4.78 2.46
N ARG A 210 7.94 -3.71 3.13
CA ARG A 210 8.47 -3.48 4.49
C ARG A 210 8.14 -4.66 5.39
N GLY A 211 9.18 -5.31 5.92
CA GLY A 211 9.06 -6.46 6.81
C GLY A 211 8.85 -7.83 6.13
N LEU A 212 8.65 -7.85 4.80
CA LEU A 212 8.55 -9.09 4.03
C LEU A 212 9.75 -9.26 3.07
N GLY A 213 10.47 -8.17 2.80
CA GLY A 213 11.59 -8.16 1.85
C GLY A 213 11.15 -7.96 0.39
N MET A 214 12.03 -8.32 -0.53
CA MET A 214 11.79 -8.22 -1.96
C MET A 214 10.86 -9.36 -2.42
N ILE A 215 9.74 -9.01 -3.05
CA ILE A 215 8.81 -9.97 -3.67
C ILE A 215 8.81 -9.69 -5.18
N PRO A 216 9.29 -10.63 -6.00
CA PRO A 216 9.35 -10.46 -7.45
C PRO A 216 7.96 -10.23 -8.06
N GLY A 217 7.88 -9.30 -9.02
CA GLY A 217 6.65 -9.01 -9.76
C GLY A 217 5.49 -8.44 -8.94
N SER A 218 5.72 -8.08 -7.68
CA SER A 218 4.66 -7.63 -6.74
C SER A 218 4.44 -6.13 -6.70
N GLY A 219 5.13 -5.38 -7.51
CA GLY A 219 4.94 -3.94 -7.68
C GLY A 219 4.46 -3.59 -9.08
N VAL A 220 4.09 -2.35 -9.25
CA VAL A 220 3.79 -1.78 -10.57
C VAL A 220 4.65 -0.54 -10.82
N CYS A 221 5.11 -0.39 -12.05
CA CYS A 221 5.82 0.80 -12.52
C CYS A 221 5.24 1.25 -13.85
N LEU A 222 5.40 2.53 -14.18
CA LEU A 222 4.94 3.08 -15.45
C LEU A 222 5.67 2.44 -16.63
N LYS A 223 4.94 2.17 -17.72
CA LYS A 223 5.54 1.79 -19.00
C LYS A 223 6.32 2.96 -19.60
N GLU A 224 7.18 2.68 -20.59
CA GLU A 224 8.08 3.67 -21.17
C GLU A 224 7.37 4.88 -21.76
N ASP A 225 6.21 4.69 -22.40
CA ASP A 225 5.38 5.76 -22.98
C ASP A 225 4.87 6.79 -21.93
N TRP A 226 4.99 6.44 -20.65
CA TRP A 226 4.57 7.27 -19.51
C TRP A 226 5.76 7.67 -18.63
N SER A 227 7.00 7.37 -19.05
CA SER A 227 8.22 7.59 -18.27
C SER A 227 8.48 9.03 -17.86
N ALA A 228 7.99 10.00 -18.64
CA ALA A 228 8.05 11.43 -18.28
C ALA A 228 7.33 11.78 -16.96
N PHE A 229 6.42 10.92 -16.51
CA PHE A 229 5.68 11.04 -15.26
C PHE A 229 6.26 10.16 -14.13
N ASP A 230 7.33 9.43 -14.38
CA ASP A 230 8.04 8.66 -13.36
C ASP A 230 9.07 9.53 -12.65
N ALA A 231 8.83 9.84 -11.38
CA ALA A 231 9.72 10.70 -10.59
C ALA A 231 11.14 10.13 -10.47
N ARG A 232 11.31 8.78 -10.40
CA ARG A 232 12.66 8.19 -10.33
C ARG A 232 13.48 8.49 -11.57
N LYS A 233 12.87 8.39 -12.74
CA LYS A 233 13.52 8.71 -14.02
C LYS A 233 13.69 10.21 -14.20
N LYS A 234 12.65 11.00 -13.90
CA LYS A 234 12.63 12.45 -14.10
C LYS A 234 13.70 13.19 -13.29
N TYR A 235 13.98 12.71 -12.08
CA TYR A 235 14.90 13.40 -11.14
C TYR A 235 16.20 12.65 -10.92
N ASP A 236 16.46 11.54 -11.63
CA ASP A 236 17.63 10.68 -11.45
C ASP A 236 17.86 10.36 -9.97
N ILE A 237 16.84 9.81 -9.31
CA ILE A 237 16.92 9.50 -7.88
C ILE A 237 18.02 8.46 -7.67
N PRO A 238 19.03 8.75 -6.84
CA PRO A 238 20.09 7.80 -6.56
C PRO A 238 19.55 6.57 -5.84
N PRO A 239 20.18 5.40 -5.92
CA PRO A 239 19.81 4.23 -5.14
C PRO A 239 19.87 4.57 -3.64
N ILE A 240 18.70 4.62 -2.97
CA ILE A 240 18.58 4.91 -1.55
C ILE A 240 18.20 3.63 -0.82
N GLN A 241 19.11 3.11 -0.01
CA GLN A 241 18.84 1.95 0.83
C GLN A 241 18.32 2.40 2.19
N GLY A 242 17.02 2.17 2.41
CA GLY A 242 16.38 2.48 3.68
C GLY A 242 16.79 1.52 4.80
N LYS A 243 16.91 2.06 6.03
CA LYS A 243 17.22 1.27 7.23
C LYS A 243 16.07 1.37 8.23
N ALA A 244 15.33 0.26 8.40
CA ALA A 244 14.31 0.17 9.43
C ALA A 244 14.93 0.19 10.85
N ASN A 245 14.19 0.69 11.83
CA ASN A 245 14.62 0.60 13.23
C ASN A 245 14.67 -0.89 13.64
N PRO A 246 15.82 -1.40 14.09
CA PRO A 246 15.99 -2.82 14.41
C PRO A 246 15.16 -3.30 15.62
N ALA A 247 14.70 -2.39 16.47
CA ALA A 247 13.80 -2.73 17.57
C ALA A 247 12.34 -2.96 17.12
N CYS A 248 11.97 -2.57 15.89
CA CYS A 248 10.63 -2.72 15.36
C CYS A 248 10.41 -4.13 14.81
N ARG A 249 9.37 -4.81 15.27
CA ARG A 249 8.99 -6.16 14.83
C ARG A 249 7.75 -6.17 13.91
N CYS A 250 7.46 -5.05 13.23
CA CYS A 250 6.25 -5.00 12.39
C CYS A 250 6.25 -6.04 11.27
N GLY A 251 7.40 -6.46 10.74
CA GLY A 251 7.50 -7.56 9.77
C GLY A 251 7.03 -8.90 10.35
N ASP A 252 7.41 -9.23 11.58
CA ASP A 252 6.97 -10.45 12.26
C ASP A 252 5.46 -10.40 12.57
N VAL A 253 4.96 -9.23 12.98
CA VAL A 253 3.52 -9.02 13.22
C VAL A 253 2.71 -9.20 11.94
N LEU A 254 3.18 -8.64 10.81
CA LEU A 254 2.52 -8.79 9.51
C LEU A 254 2.45 -10.24 9.03
N GLN A 255 3.46 -11.03 9.39
CA GLN A 255 3.53 -12.47 9.06
C GLN A 255 2.84 -13.37 10.10
N GLY A 256 2.22 -12.80 11.15
CA GLY A 256 1.58 -13.59 12.20
C GLY A 256 2.56 -14.32 13.15
N LYS A 257 3.87 -14.05 13.04
CA LYS A 257 4.91 -14.70 13.87
C LYS A 257 4.91 -14.23 15.32
N CYS A 258 4.36 -13.07 15.60
CA CYS A 258 4.18 -12.53 16.96
C CYS A 258 3.01 -11.55 17.03
N LYS A 259 2.48 -11.33 18.23
CA LYS A 259 1.48 -10.29 18.50
C LYS A 259 2.17 -8.91 18.60
N PRO A 260 1.45 -7.80 18.40
CA PRO A 260 1.98 -6.46 18.63
C PRO A 260 2.53 -6.28 20.05
N SER A 261 1.88 -6.85 21.09
CA SER A 261 2.31 -6.83 22.49
C SER A 261 3.67 -7.46 22.75
N ASP A 262 4.11 -8.40 21.89
CA ASP A 262 5.41 -9.07 22.01
C ASP A 262 6.58 -8.19 21.53
N CYS A 263 6.28 -7.07 20.88
CA CYS A 263 7.27 -6.11 20.45
C CYS A 263 7.71 -5.22 21.62
N LYS A 264 9.02 -5.23 21.94
CA LYS A 264 9.59 -4.52 23.11
C LYS A 264 9.32 -3.01 23.13
N VAL A 265 9.13 -2.40 21.96
CA VAL A 265 8.87 -0.95 21.84
C VAL A 265 7.37 -0.62 21.78
N PHE A 266 6.49 -1.61 21.62
CA PHE A 266 5.04 -1.42 21.51
C PHE A 266 4.45 -0.77 22.77
N GLY A 267 3.62 0.26 22.60
CA GLY A 267 2.94 0.97 23.70
C GLY A 267 3.86 1.77 24.64
N LYS A 268 5.17 1.71 24.44
CA LYS A 268 6.19 2.45 25.23
C LYS A 268 6.79 3.57 24.38
N VAL A 269 7.76 3.23 23.55
CA VAL A 269 8.41 4.15 22.62
C VAL A 269 7.60 4.26 21.31
N CYS A 270 6.99 3.14 20.85
CA CYS A 270 6.19 3.09 19.63
C CYS A 270 4.71 3.28 19.98
N THR A 271 4.20 4.47 19.72
CA THR A 271 2.79 4.86 19.92
C THR A 271 2.25 5.50 18.63
N PRO A 272 0.92 5.69 18.47
CA PRO A 272 0.38 6.40 17.31
C PRO A 272 0.91 7.82 17.14
N GLN A 273 1.32 8.49 18.23
CA GLN A 273 1.93 9.83 18.22
C GLN A 273 3.41 9.77 17.81
N HIS A 274 4.12 8.72 18.22
CA HIS A 274 5.54 8.52 17.97
C HIS A 274 5.79 7.12 17.35
N PRO A 275 5.38 6.89 16.10
CA PRO A 275 5.49 5.58 15.48
C PRO A 275 6.96 5.24 15.16
N VAL A 276 7.41 4.06 15.61
CA VAL A 276 8.72 3.49 15.26
C VAL A 276 8.61 2.65 13.98
N GLY A 277 7.43 2.07 13.72
CA GLY A 277 7.14 1.29 12.53
C GLY A 277 5.86 1.75 11.85
N ALA A 278 5.77 1.50 10.54
CA ALA A 278 4.63 1.91 9.71
C ALA A 278 3.27 1.34 10.19
N CYS A 279 3.26 0.13 10.76
CA CYS A 279 2.04 -0.50 11.30
C CYS A 279 1.39 0.26 12.47
N MET A 280 2.10 1.22 13.10
CA MET A 280 1.56 2.06 14.17
C MET A 280 1.00 3.40 13.65
N VAL A 281 1.22 3.71 12.37
CA VAL A 281 0.84 5.00 11.77
C VAL A 281 -0.62 5.02 11.33
N SER A 282 -1.02 4.02 10.53
CA SER A 282 -2.37 3.91 9.98
C SER A 282 -3.28 3.15 10.93
N ASN A 283 -4.54 3.60 11.08
CA ASN A 283 -5.54 2.90 11.86
C ASN A 283 -5.85 1.48 11.34
N GLU A 284 -5.52 1.19 10.09
CA GLU A 284 -5.62 -0.14 9.47
C GLU A 284 -4.41 -1.02 9.78
N GLY A 285 -3.37 -0.46 10.38
CA GLY A 285 -2.17 -1.19 10.76
C GLY A 285 -2.42 -2.12 11.94
N ALA A 286 -1.88 -3.34 11.90
CA ALA A 286 -2.07 -4.33 12.95
C ALA A 286 -1.64 -3.81 14.34
N CYS A 287 -0.52 -3.09 14.44
CA CYS A 287 -0.07 -2.49 15.70
C CYS A 287 -1.00 -1.38 16.18
N ALA A 288 -1.44 -0.48 15.30
CA ALA A 288 -2.34 0.61 15.67
C ALA A 288 -3.70 0.08 16.12
N ALA A 289 -4.27 -0.88 15.39
CA ALA A 289 -5.53 -1.53 15.77
C ALA A 289 -5.40 -2.25 17.12
N TYR A 290 -4.31 -2.98 17.35
CA TYR A 290 -4.09 -3.65 18.64
C TYR A 290 -3.87 -2.65 19.78
N TYR A 291 -3.21 -1.52 19.52
CA TYR A 291 -3.04 -0.44 20.49
C TYR A 291 -4.37 0.19 20.91
N ALA A 292 -5.29 0.36 19.94
CA ALA A 292 -6.58 0.97 20.18
C ALA A 292 -7.60 0.02 20.84
N TYR A 293 -7.59 -1.26 20.48
CA TYR A 293 -8.66 -2.22 20.78
C TYR A 293 -8.21 -3.52 21.42
N GLY A 294 -6.91 -3.75 21.62
CA GLY A 294 -6.39 -4.97 22.27
C GLY A 294 -6.61 -5.00 23.77
N ASP A 295 -6.45 -6.20 24.35
CA ASP A 295 -6.78 -6.52 25.76
C ASP A 295 -5.92 -5.82 26.84
N ASN A 296 -5.07 -4.86 26.49
CA ASN A 296 -4.17 -4.16 27.40
C ASN A 296 -4.71 -2.80 27.87
N LYS A 297 -6.04 -2.64 27.94
CA LYS A 297 -6.67 -1.48 28.58
C LYS A 297 -7.38 -1.88 29.85
#